data_8c48ca87dbd4c38e6608e980fec51af3
#
_entry.id   8c48ca87dbd4c38e6608e980fec51af3
#
_cell.length_a   1.000
_cell.length_b   1.000
_cell.length_c   1.000
_cell.angle_alpha   90.00
_cell.angle_beta   90.00
_cell.angle_gamma   90.00
#
_symmetry.space_group_name_H-M   'P 1'
#
loop_
_entity.id
_entity.type
_entity.pdbx_description
1 polymer ?
#
loop_
_entity_poly.entity_id
_entity_poly.type
_entity_poly.pdbx_seq_one_letter_code
_entity_poly.pdbx_strand_id
1 'polypeptide(L)'
;RQMWNQRHANVWVWVELVVVLVLLWYSIDLVYNYEVAARQSKGYDTENVFDIQLNIKPALQNDSVLMSHSAEYLEQIYHLIQQYQGVEEACFYYGTIPYTGNNMYEGYAPHSDSTHVVGCFIRYVSPTYFKVFRLQPLSGSFEAERWDKNEYPMPVLMSETLSDSLFSGRNGVGETCFNPYFLNSVQPETNYKVMAVLPAHKTDEYERYEPFIYLPSSPLTYWHHIAVRVASNSIPGFTERFMQDMQGKLSIGPYYLYDINS
;
A
#
# COMPACT_ATOMS: atom_id res chain seq x y z
N ARG A 1 -28.40 28.29 53.54
CA ARG A 1 -29.06 29.38 52.80
C ARG A 1 -28.14 29.98 51.70
N GLN A 2 -26.84 30.14 51.92
CA GLN A 2 -25.93 30.67 50.92
C GLN A 2 -25.79 29.77 49.66
N MET A 3 -25.73 28.45 49.85
CA MET A 3 -25.64 27.50 48.71
C MET A 3 -26.89 27.54 47.82
N TRP A 4 -28.07 27.81 48.34
CA TRP A 4 -29.31 27.89 47.59
C TRP A 4 -29.43 29.18 46.76
N ASN A 5 -28.92 30.29 47.25
CA ASN A 5 -28.90 31.58 46.51
C ASN A 5 -27.87 31.61 45.38
N GLN A 6 -26.86 30.75 45.42
CA GLN A 6 -25.81 30.66 44.39
C GLN A 6 -26.02 29.48 43.41
N ARG A 7 -27.22 28.89 43.39
CA ARG A 7 -27.53 27.70 42.58
C ARG A 7 -27.21 27.87 41.08
N HIS A 8 -27.43 29.05 40.52
CA HIS A 8 -27.12 29.32 39.11
C HIS A 8 -25.61 29.39 38.86
N ALA A 9 -24.85 29.99 39.76
CA ALA A 9 -23.37 29.99 39.64
C ALA A 9 -22.80 28.59 39.87
N ASN A 10 -23.35 27.81 40.79
CA ASN A 10 -22.95 26.43 41.04
C ASN A 10 -23.28 25.52 39.82
N VAL A 11 -24.43 25.71 39.17
CA VAL A 11 -24.76 24.96 37.94
C VAL A 11 -23.79 25.28 36.83
N TRP A 12 -23.39 26.55 36.67
CA TRP A 12 -22.41 26.93 35.65
C TRP A 12 -21.05 26.25 35.87
N VAL A 13 -20.57 26.22 37.10
CA VAL A 13 -19.32 25.52 37.47
C VAL A 13 -19.41 24.03 37.17
N TRP A 14 -20.58 23.40 37.45
CA TRP A 14 -20.77 21.99 37.09
C TRP A 14 -20.74 21.75 35.58
N VAL A 15 -21.37 22.62 34.79
CA VAL A 15 -21.32 22.54 33.32
C VAL A 15 -19.89 22.69 32.83
N GLU A 16 -19.14 23.65 33.33
CA GLU A 16 -17.74 23.86 32.98
C GLU A 16 -16.88 22.63 33.32
N LEU A 17 -17.07 22.06 34.51
CA LEU A 17 -16.40 20.83 34.95
C LEU A 17 -16.69 19.64 34.02
N VAL A 18 -17.96 19.47 33.63
CA VAL A 18 -18.36 18.39 32.69
C VAL A 18 -17.70 18.59 31.34
N VAL A 19 -17.65 19.83 30.79
CA VAL A 19 -16.99 20.13 29.53
C VAL A 19 -15.48 19.81 29.62
N VAL A 20 -14.82 20.23 30.69
CA VAL A 20 -13.40 19.93 30.91
C VAL A 20 -13.16 18.42 31.02
N LEU A 21 -14.01 17.68 31.72
CA LEU A 21 -13.89 16.23 31.84
C LEU A 21 -14.05 15.52 30.46
N VAL A 22 -15.01 15.96 29.64
CA VAL A 22 -15.23 15.42 28.31
C VAL A 22 -14.01 15.67 27.41
N LEU A 23 -13.47 16.89 27.44
CA LEU A 23 -12.27 17.24 26.67
C LEU A 23 -11.06 16.43 27.13
N LEU A 24 -10.91 16.27 28.45
CA LEU A 24 -9.81 15.49 29.02
C LEU A 24 -9.93 13.99 28.68
N TRP A 25 -11.15 13.45 28.76
CA TRP A 25 -11.43 12.09 28.31
C TRP A 25 -11.05 11.91 26.84
N TYR A 26 -11.53 12.79 25.97
CA TYR A 26 -11.23 12.74 24.54
C TYR A 26 -9.72 12.80 24.27
N SER A 27 -9.01 13.69 24.97
CA SER A 27 -7.56 13.82 24.83
C SER A 27 -6.80 12.55 25.27
N ILE A 28 -7.23 11.94 26.38
CA ILE A 28 -6.64 10.69 26.88
C ILE A 28 -6.92 9.55 25.91
N ASP A 29 -8.16 9.43 25.41
CA ASP A 29 -8.55 8.41 24.45
C ASP A 29 -7.74 8.52 23.14
N LEU A 30 -7.57 9.76 22.65
CA LEU A 30 -6.74 10.04 21.48
C LEU A 30 -5.29 9.57 21.67
N VAL A 31 -4.64 10.00 22.75
CA VAL A 31 -3.26 9.62 23.05
C VAL A 31 -3.14 8.11 23.22
N TYR A 32 -4.08 7.48 23.94
CA TYR A 32 -4.08 6.04 24.11
C TYR A 32 -4.18 5.28 22.78
N ASN A 33 -5.09 5.70 21.90
CA ASN A 33 -5.25 5.06 20.58
C ASN A 33 -4.00 5.23 19.71
N TYR A 34 -3.36 6.41 19.73
CA TYR A 34 -2.09 6.63 19.05
C TYR A 34 -0.96 5.74 19.58
N GLU A 35 -0.81 5.65 20.89
CA GLU A 35 0.21 4.81 21.53
C GLU A 35 -0.01 3.32 21.23
N VAL A 36 -1.26 2.85 21.25
CA VAL A 36 -1.60 1.45 20.91
C VAL A 36 -1.28 1.20 19.44
N ALA A 37 -1.67 2.12 18.56
CA ALA A 37 -1.37 1.99 17.13
C ALA A 37 0.14 1.99 16.87
N ALA A 38 0.92 2.91 17.44
CA ALA A 38 2.37 2.99 17.25
C ALA A 38 3.13 1.73 17.70
N ARG A 39 2.62 1.02 18.74
CA ARG A 39 3.25 -0.21 19.24
C ARG A 39 2.93 -1.47 18.43
N GLN A 40 1.93 -1.43 17.57
CA GLN A 40 1.60 -2.56 16.71
C GLN A 40 2.64 -2.72 15.60
N SER A 41 2.95 -3.96 15.22
CA SER A 41 3.82 -4.24 14.08
C SER A 41 3.30 -3.58 12.80
N LYS A 42 4.20 -3.01 12.01
CA LYS A 42 3.85 -2.43 10.71
C LYS A 42 3.36 -3.49 9.70
N GLY A 43 3.74 -4.75 9.91
CA GLY A 43 3.39 -5.90 9.06
C GLY A 43 4.31 -6.07 7.85
N TYR A 44 5.22 -5.13 7.58
CA TYR A 44 6.22 -5.17 6.50
C TYR A 44 7.51 -4.51 6.98
N ASP A 45 8.61 -4.83 6.30
CA ASP A 45 9.93 -4.30 6.58
C ASP A 45 10.29 -3.23 5.55
N THR A 46 10.36 -1.96 6.00
CA THR A 46 10.78 -0.81 5.19
C THR A 46 12.23 -0.40 5.43
N GLU A 47 12.96 -1.07 6.31
CA GLU A 47 14.36 -0.74 6.60
C GLU A 47 15.20 -0.86 5.33
N ASN A 48 15.97 0.18 5.02
CA ASN A 48 16.81 0.26 3.83
C ASN A 48 16.05 0.18 2.50
N VAL A 49 14.78 0.56 2.48
CA VAL A 49 13.98 0.62 1.26
C VAL A 49 13.82 2.06 0.81
N PHE A 50 14.13 2.31 -0.46
CA PHE A 50 14.00 3.59 -1.11
C PHE A 50 12.96 3.52 -2.21
N ASP A 51 12.18 4.58 -2.38
CA ASP A 51 11.24 4.75 -3.48
C ASP A 51 11.85 5.64 -4.57
N ILE A 52 11.83 5.15 -5.79
CA ILE A 52 12.26 5.87 -6.99
C ILE A 52 11.02 6.23 -7.79
N GLN A 53 10.64 7.49 -7.73
CA GLN A 53 9.52 8.01 -8.50
C GLN A 53 9.99 8.50 -9.85
N LEU A 54 9.54 7.86 -10.92
CA LEU A 54 9.84 8.24 -12.30
C LEU A 54 8.79 9.23 -12.81
N ASN A 55 9.21 10.43 -13.18
CA ASN A 55 8.36 11.44 -13.79
C ASN A 55 8.65 11.55 -15.28
N ILE A 56 7.65 11.27 -16.11
CA ILE A 56 7.76 11.46 -17.56
C ILE A 56 7.68 12.95 -17.88
N LYS A 57 8.66 13.46 -18.63
CA LYS A 57 8.64 14.87 -19.07
C LYS A 57 7.35 15.17 -19.82
N PRO A 58 6.64 16.28 -19.53
CA PRO A 58 5.41 16.64 -20.22
C PRO A 58 5.54 16.70 -21.74
N ALA A 59 6.71 17.09 -22.25
CA ALA A 59 7.00 17.11 -23.69
C ALA A 59 6.97 15.71 -24.33
N LEU A 60 7.23 14.66 -23.55
CA LEU A 60 7.26 13.28 -24.02
C LEU A 60 5.91 12.59 -23.88
N GLN A 61 5.01 13.11 -23.04
CA GLN A 61 3.66 12.56 -22.86
C GLN A 61 2.79 12.66 -24.11
N ASN A 62 3.08 13.63 -24.99
CA ASN A 62 2.38 13.82 -26.27
C ASN A 62 3.06 13.12 -27.45
N ASP A 63 4.20 12.45 -27.25
CA ASP A 63 4.90 11.73 -28.30
C ASP A 63 4.33 10.30 -28.42
N SER A 64 3.57 10.07 -29.49
CA SER A 64 2.92 8.78 -29.75
C SER A 64 3.93 7.65 -29.96
N VAL A 65 5.11 7.94 -30.48
CA VAL A 65 6.18 6.95 -30.69
C VAL A 65 6.81 6.56 -29.37
N LEU A 66 7.09 7.53 -28.50
CA LEU A 66 7.64 7.27 -27.18
C LEU A 66 6.62 6.51 -26.32
N MET A 67 5.33 6.86 -26.44
CA MET A 67 4.26 6.20 -25.72
C MET A 67 4.07 4.74 -26.16
N SER A 68 4.26 4.43 -27.44
CA SER A 68 4.21 3.04 -27.93
C SER A 68 5.36 2.16 -27.43
N HIS A 69 6.52 2.76 -27.10
CA HIS A 69 7.70 2.07 -26.59
C HIS A 69 7.93 2.27 -25.08
N SER A 70 7.02 2.93 -24.41
CA SER A 70 7.18 3.27 -22.99
C SER A 70 7.37 2.05 -22.08
N ALA A 71 6.73 0.95 -22.41
CA ALA A 71 6.89 -0.32 -21.70
C ALA A 71 8.32 -0.85 -21.77
N GLU A 72 8.92 -0.84 -22.96
CA GLU A 72 10.30 -1.29 -23.17
C GLU A 72 11.29 -0.38 -22.44
N TYR A 73 11.04 0.94 -22.42
CA TYR A 73 11.86 1.89 -21.68
C TYR A 73 11.76 1.70 -20.17
N LEU A 74 10.55 1.48 -19.64
CA LEU A 74 10.36 1.22 -18.21
C LEU A 74 11.03 -0.09 -17.78
N GLU A 75 10.94 -1.12 -18.61
CA GLU A 75 11.63 -2.38 -18.38
C GLU A 75 13.15 -2.23 -18.38
N GLN A 76 13.71 -1.48 -19.34
CA GLN A 76 15.13 -1.17 -19.37
C GLN A 76 15.58 -0.38 -18.13
N ILE A 77 14.80 0.61 -17.70
CA ILE A 77 15.08 1.39 -16.49
C ILE A 77 15.03 0.48 -15.27
N TYR A 78 14.02 -0.37 -15.17
CA TYR A 78 13.89 -1.32 -14.08
C TYR A 78 15.10 -2.25 -13.98
N HIS A 79 15.54 -2.82 -15.10
CA HIS A 79 16.74 -3.66 -15.14
C HIS A 79 18.02 -2.89 -14.79
N LEU A 80 18.15 -1.65 -15.25
CA LEU A 80 19.29 -0.80 -14.90
C LEU A 80 19.36 -0.55 -13.38
N ILE A 81 18.21 -0.28 -12.76
CA ILE A 81 18.11 -0.04 -11.31
C ILE A 81 18.38 -1.34 -10.54
N GLN A 82 17.81 -2.46 -10.99
CA GLN A 82 18.00 -3.76 -10.36
C GLN A 82 19.47 -4.21 -10.34
N GLN A 83 20.24 -3.85 -11.38
CA GLN A 83 21.65 -4.18 -11.49
C GLN A 83 22.58 -3.15 -10.85
N TYR A 84 22.03 -2.08 -10.28
CA TYR A 84 22.84 -1.04 -9.68
C TYR A 84 23.54 -1.53 -8.40
N GLN A 85 24.81 -1.13 -8.24
CA GLN A 85 25.64 -1.56 -7.12
C GLN A 85 25.02 -1.17 -5.78
N GLY A 86 24.80 -2.16 -4.93
CA GLY A 86 24.21 -2.00 -3.60
C GLY A 86 22.71 -2.27 -3.55
N VAL A 87 22.03 -2.43 -4.69
CA VAL A 87 20.64 -2.88 -4.72
C VAL A 87 20.59 -4.39 -4.50
N GLU A 88 19.86 -4.84 -3.50
CA GLU A 88 19.62 -6.26 -3.22
C GLU A 88 18.42 -6.78 -4.01
N GLU A 89 17.32 -6.04 -3.96
CA GLU A 89 16.07 -6.37 -4.65
C GLU A 89 15.40 -5.09 -5.14
N ALA A 90 14.71 -5.17 -6.26
CA ALA A 90 13.90 -4.09 -6.80
C ALA A 90 12.52 -4.60 -7.19
N CYS A 91 11.51 -3.76 -7.04
CA CYS A 91 10.16 -4.04 -7.49
C CYS A 91 9.52 -2.79 -8.08
N PHE A 92 8.62 -2.96 -9.03
CA PHE A 92 7.74 -1.89 -9.45
C PHE A 92 6.33 -2.12 -8.87
N TYR A 93 5.64 -1.02 -8.65
CA TYR A 93 4.30 -1.04 -8.08
C TYR A 93 3.49 0.15 -8.58
N TYR A 94 2.18 0.02 -8.49
CA TYR A 94 1.23 1.09 -8.72
C TYR A 94 0.20 1.11 -7.59
N GLY A 95 -0.14 2.29 -7.13
CA GLY A 95 -0.85 2.50 -5.89
C GLY A 95 0.10 3.03 -4.81
N THR A 96 -0.23 2.86 -3.56
CA THR A 96 0.60 3.35 -2.46
C THR A 96 1.62 2.34 -1.99
N ILE A 97 2.82 2.83 -1.71
CA ILE A 97 3.67 2.25 -0.69
C ILE A 97 3.21 2.71 0.70
N PRO A 98 3.64 1.99 1.73
CA PRO A 98 3.53 2.47 3.10
C PRO A 98 3.98 3.93 3.19
N TYR A 99 3.20 4.77 3.90
CA TYR A 99 3.47 6.18 4.17
C TYR A 99 3.31 7.18 3.00
N THR A 100 2.76 6.78 1.86
CA THR A 100 2.42 7.72 0.79
C THR A 100 0.91 7.88 0.66
N GLY A 101 0.42 9.13 0.53
CA GLY A 101 -1.00 9.45 0.65
C GLY A 101 -1.91 9.12 -0.54
N ASN A 102 -1.45 8.40 -1.56
CA ASN A 102 -2.25 8.10 -2.75
C ASN A 102 -2.82 6.67 -2.69
N ASN A 103 -3.96 6.49 -2.05
CA ASN A 103 -4.58 5.20 -1.85
C ASN A 103 -5.70 4.94 -2.88
N MET A 104 -5.61 3.82 -3.59
CA MET A 104 -6.72 3.27 -4.37
C MET A 104 -7.58 2.41 -3.45
N TYR A 105 -8.89 2.63 -3.49
CA TYR A 105 -9.83 1.94 -2.61
C TYR A 105 -11.02 1.45 -3.42
N GLU A 106 -11.32 0.16 -3.33
CA GLU A 106 -12.45 -0.48 -4.02
C GLU A 106 -13.13 -1.52 -3.12
N GLY A 107 -14.31 -1.97 -3.54
CA GLY A 107 -15.07 -3.00 -2.84
C GLY A 107 -14.95 -4.35 -3.52
N TYR A 108 -14.82 -5.40 -2.73
CA TYR A 108 -14.82 -6.80 -3.18
C TYR A 108 -15.88 -7.60 -2.42
N ALA A 109 -16.44 -8.59 -3.08
CA ALA A 109 -17.42 -9.50 -2.51
C ALA A 109 -17.02 -10.96 -2.76
N PRO A 110 -17.26 -11.89 -1.85
CA PRO A 110 -17.06 -13.31 -2.10
C PRO A 110 -18.15 -13.83 -3.04
N HIS A 111 -17.83 -14.82 -3.88
CA HIS A 111 -18.85 -15.44 -4.75
C HIS A 111 -19.98 -16.13 -3.99
N SER A 112 -19.73 -16.53 -2.74
CA SER A 112 -20.73 -17.14 -1.87
C SER A 112 -21.82 -16.16 -1.39
N ASP A 113 -21.50 -14.86 -1.34
CA ASP A 113 -22.43 -13.80 -0.92
C ASP A 113 -22.08 -12.48 -1.61
N SER A 114 -22.72 -12.23 -2.75
CA SER A 114 -22.51 -11.01 -3.53
C SER A 114 -23.00 -9.72 -2.87
N THR A 115 -23.77 -9.81 -1.79
CA THR A 115 -24.25 -8.65 -1.03
C THR A 115 -23.27 -8.20 0.04
N HIS A 116 -22.33 -9.07 0.42
CA HIS A 116 -21.31 -8.78 1.44
C HIS A 116 -20.10 -8.12 0.79
N VAL A 117 -20.19 -6.80 0.57
CA VAL A 117 -19.10 -6.01 -0.02
C VAL A 117 -18.18 -5.46 1.06
N VAL A 118 -16.90 -5.80 0.97
CA VAL A 118 -15.84 -5.28 1.84
C VAL A 118 -14.95 -4.33 1.04
N GLY A 119 -14.80 -3.10 1.53
CA GLY A 119 -13.88 -2.13 0.94
C GLY A 119 -12.44 -2.42 1.37
N CYS A 120 -11.49 -2.28 0.44
CA CYS A 120 -10.08 -2.48 0.72
C CYS A 120 -9.17 -1.61 -0.15
N PHE A 121 -7.93 -1.43 0.31
CA PHE A 121 -6.89 -0.78 -0.46
C PHE A 121 -6.30 -1.74 -1.51
N ILE A 122 -6.06 -1.22 -2.71
CA ILE A 122 -5.54 -1.98 -3.83
C ILE A 122 -4.08 -1.62 -4.07
N ARG A 123 -3.27 -2.63 -4.32
CA ARG A 123 -1.88 -2.47 -4.76
C ARG A 123 -1.60 -3.36 -5.96
N TYR A 124 -1.19 -2.75 -7.06
CA TYR A 124 -0.69 -3.48 -8.22
C TYR A 124 0.83 -3.61 -8.07
N VAL A 125 1.33 -4.82 -8.00
CA VAL A 125 2.72 -5.07 -7.64
C VAL A 125 3.38 -6.12 -8.53
N SER A 126 4.70 -5.95 -8.75
CA SER A 126 5.52 -6.99 -9.37
C SER A 126 5.75 -8.17 -8.42
N PRO A 127 6.12 -9.35 -8.92
CA PRO A 127 6.40 -10.51 -8.07
C PRO A 127 7.46 -10.26 -7.00
N THR A 128 8.42 -9.40 -7.28
CA THR A 128 9.55 -9.08 -6.40
C THR A 128 9.16 -8.15 -5.23
N TYR A 129 7.97 -7.54 -5.27
CA TYR A 129 7.46 -6.66 -4.20
C TYR A 129 7.52 -7.33 -2.83
N PHE A 130 7.09 -8.59 -2.76
CA PHE A 130 7.05 -9.33 -1.49
C PHE A 130 8.46 -9.60 -0.92
N LYS A 131 9.47 -9.69 -1.78
CA LYS A 131 10.88 -9.80 -1.36
C LYS A 131 11.42 -8.46 -0.87
N VAL A 132 11.14 -7.35 -1.59
CA VAL A 132 11.59 -6.00 -1.21
C VAL A 132 11.06 -5.64 0.18
N PHE A 133 9.79 -5.90 0.47
CA PHE A 133 9.16 -5.61 1.76
C PHE A 133 9.19 -6.77 2.76
N ARG A 134 9.88 -7.88 2.44
CA ARG A 134 10.03 -9.09 3.26
C ARG A 134 8.69 -9.62 3.78
N LEU A 135 7.67 -9.53 2.94
CA LEU A 135 6.34 -10.04 3.25
C LEU A 135 6.31 -11.57 3.07
N GLN A 136 6.01 -12.27 4.14
CA GLN A 136 5.87 -13.73 4.14
C GLN A 136 4.41 -14.11 4.30
N PRO A 137 3.86 -15.03 3.49
CA PRO A 137 2.49 -15.51 3.66
C PRO A 137 2.28 -16.18 5.02
N LEU A 138 1.17 -15.88 5.67
CA LEU A 138 0.68 -16.61 6.86
C LEU A 138 0.08 -17.96 6.46
N SER A 139 -0.57 -18.00 5.29
CA SER A 139 -1.19 -19.20 4.74
C SER A 139 -1.19 -19.14 3.21
N GLY A 140 -1.22 -20.31 2.58
CA GLY A 140 -1.07 -20.44 1.13
C GLY A 140 0.39 -20.34 0.69
N SER A 141 0.61 -20.18 -0.60
CA SER A 141 1.93 -20.00 -1.19
C SER A 141 1.90 -18.94 -2.27
N PHE A 142 3.00 -18.22 -2.40
CA PHE A 142 3.20 -17.28 -3.50
C PHE A 142 4.10 -17.91 -4.55
N GLU A 143 3.58 -18.07 -5.76
CA GLU A 143 4.28 -18.60 -6.93
C GLU A 143 4.43 -17.46 -7.94
N ALA A 144 5.66 -16.97 -8.12
CA ALA A 144 5.95 -15.82 -8.98
C ALA A 144 5.59 -16.09 -10.45
N GLU A 145 5.71 -17.33 -10.91
CA GLU A 145 5.40 -17.75 -12.27
C GLU A 145 3.89 -17.64 -12.59
N ARG A 146 3.05 -17.76 -11.57
CA ARG A 146 1.60 -17.64 -11.68
C ARG A 146 1.10 -16.23 -11.38
N TRP A 147 2.00 -15.30 -11.06
CA TRP A 147 1.65 -13.91 -10.77
C TRP A 147 1.49 -13.13 -12.08
N ASP A 148 0.44 -13.45 -12.84
CA ASP A 148 0.13 -12.84 -14.14
C ASP A 148 -1.32 -12.31 -14.15
N LYS A 149 -1.48 -11.07 -14.61
CA LYS A 149 -2.79 -10.44 -14.80
C LYS A 149 -3.66 -11.10 -15.86
N ASN A 150 -3.06 -11.89 -16.76
CA ASN A 150 -3.77 -12.61 -17.81
C ASN A 150 -4.21 -14.01 -17.38
N GLU A 151 -3.80 -14.49 -16.19
CA GLU A 151 -4.30 -15.74 -15.64
C GLU A 151 -5.74 -15.56 -15.17
N TYR A 152 -6.61 -16.54 -15.44
CA TYR A 152 -8.01 -16.51 -15.03
C TYR A 152 -8.40 -17.77 -14.22
N PRO A 153 -9.03 -17.62 -13.06
CA PRO A 153 -9.23 -16.36 -12.29
C PRO A 153 -7.91 -15.72 -11.90
N MET A 154 -7.86 -14.38 -11.94
CA MET A 154 -6.64 -13.63 -11.66
C MET A 154 -6.11 -13.96 -10.25
N PRO A 155 -4.84 -14.35 -10.11
CA PRO A 155 -4.24 -14.63 -8.81
C PRO A 155 -4.12 -13.35 -7.99
N VAL A 156 -4.50 -13.40 -6.70
CA VAL A 156 -4.37 -12.28 -5.78
C VAL A 156 -3.82 -12.74 -4.44
N LEU A 157 -3.14 -11.82 -3.74
CA LEU A 157 -2.86 -11.97 -2.32
C LEU A 157 -3.69 -10.94 -1.56
N MET A 158 -4.05 -11.26 -0.33
CA MET A 158 -4.78 -10.34 0.52
C MET A 158 -4.22 -10.33 1.94
N SER A 159 -4.43 -9.22 2.64
CA SER A 159 -4.11 -9.15 4.07
C SER A 159 -5.05 -10.04 4.88
N GLU A 160 -4.60 -10.49 6.03
CA GLU A 160 -5.41 -11.20 7.02
C GLU A 160 -6.70 -10.42 7.32
N THR A 161 -6.58 -9.10 7.52
CA THR A 161 -7.73 -8.21 7.78
C THR A 161 -8.80 -8.29 6.69
N LEU A 162 -8.40 -8.33 5.41
CA LEU A 162 -9.34 -8.48 4.30
C LEU A 162 -9.91 -9.90 4.24
N SER A 163 -9.07 -10.92 4.39
CA SER A 163 -9.48 -12.32 4.36
C SER A 163 -10.54 -12.62 5.43
N ASP A 164 -10.29 -12.17 6.66
CA ASP A 164 -11.22 -12.37 7.78
C ASP A 164 -12.55 -11.64 7.56
N SER A 165 -12.48 -10.40 7.06
CA SER A 165 -13.68 -9.62 6.77
C SER A 165 -14.50 -10.22 5.63
N LEU A 166 -13.83 -10.64 4.54
CA LEU A 166 -14.49 -11.11 3.33
C LEU A 166 -15.06 -12.53 3.50
N PHE A 167 -14.35 -13.40 4.21
CA PHE A 167 -14.72 -14.82 4.37
C PHE A 167 -15.19 -15.19 5.80
N SER A 168 -15.60 -14.19 6.60
CA SER A 168 -16.16 -14.38 7.94
C SER A 168 -15.23 -15.16 8.89
N GLY A 169 -13.94 -14.79 8.91
CA GLY A 169 -12.92 -15.40 9.77
C GLY A 169 -12.41 -16.76 9.29
N ARG A 170 -12.82 -17.21 8.08
CA ARG A 170 -12.26 -18.42 7.46
C ARG A 170 -11.01 -18.07 6.67
N ASN A 171 -10.08 -19.04 6.56
CA ASN A 171 -8.92 -18.88 5.69
C ASN A 171 -9.37 -18.70 4.23
N GLY A 172 -9.04 -17.55 3.65
CA GLY A 172 -9.44 -17.21 2.28
C GLY A 172 -8.65 -17.92 1.18
N VAL A 173 -7.59 -18.69 1.50
CA VAL A 173 -6.76 -19.35 0.48
C VAL A 173 -7.59 -20.34 -0.37
N GLY A 174 -7.51 -20.15 -1.69
CA GLY A 174 -8.27 -20.94 -2.67
C GLY A 174 -9.67 -20.43 -2.92
N GLU A 175 -10.22 -19.55 -2.08
CA GLU A 175 -11.51 -18.90 -2.27
C GLU A 175 -11.45 -17.90 -3.42
N THR A 176 -12.63 -17.59 -3.97
CA THR A 176 -12.77 -16.62 -5.06
C THR A 176 -13.62 -15.43 -4.64
N CYS A 177 -13.23 -14.25 -5.12
CA CYS A 177 -13.97 -13.02 -4.95
C CYS A 177 -14.06 -12.25 -6.27
N PHE A 178 -14.84 -11.19 -6.29
CA PHE A 178 -15.01 -10.32 -7.45
C PHE A 178 -15.26 -8.89 -7.02
N ASN A 179 -15.06 -7.95 -7.94
CA ASN A 179 -15.40 -6.55 -7.72
C ASN A 179 -16.82 -6.29 -8.28
N PRO A 180 -17.82 -6.02 -7.42
CA PRO A 180 -19.22 -5.87 -7.87
C PRO A 180 -19.45 -4.62 -8.72
N TYR A 181 -18.57 -3.63 -8.66
CA TYR A 181 -18.71 -2.37 -9.41
C TYR A 181 -18.35 -2.53 -10.90
N PHE A 182 -17.62 -3.58 -11.28
CA PHE A 182 -17.26 -3.88 -12.66
C PHE A 182 -18.21 -4.89 -13.34
N LEU A 183 -19.25 -5.37 -12.66
CA LEU A 183 -20.23 -6.32 -13.22
C LEU A 183 -20.98 -5.81 -14.47
N ASN A 184 -21.01 -4.50 -14.69
CA ASN A 184 -21.63 -3.90 -15.88
C ASN A 184 -20.69 -3.75 -17.09
N SER A 185 -19.41 -3.98 -16.93
CA SER A 185 -18.47 -4.12 -18.03
C SER A 185 -18.52 -5.57 -18.52
N VAL A 186 -18.70 -5.76 -19.82
CA VAL A 186 -18.94 -7.02 -20.54
C VAL A 186 -17.81 -8.07 -20.40
N GLN A 187 -16.97 -7.98 -19.36
CA GLN A 187 -15.83 -8.87 -19.17
C GLN A 187 -16.05 -9.80 -17.97
N PRO A 188 -16.12 -11.12 -18.17
CA PRO A 188 -16.13 -12.11 -17.09
C PRO A 188 -14.80 -12.15 -16.29
N GLU A 189 -13.90 -11.23 -16.56
CA GLU A 189 -12.51 -11.15 -16.06
C GLU A 189 -12.38 -10.51 -14.67
N THR A 190 -13.51 -10.35 -13.98
CA THR A 190 -13.52 -9.74 -12.63
C THR A 190 -13.41 -10.76 -11.50
N ASN A 191 -13.02 -11.99 -11.82
CA ASN A 191 -12.85 -13.03 -10.82
C ASN A 191 -11.40 -13.14 -10.36
N TYR A 192 -11.25 -13.09 -9.06
CA TYR A 192 -9.97 -13.16 -8.37
C TYR A 192 -9.89 -14.44 -7.53
N LYS A 193 -8.75 -15.10 -7.52
CA LYS A 193 -8.49 -16.29 -6.70
C LYS A 193 -7.39 -15.98 -5.69
N VAL A 194 -7.68 -16.19 -4.42
CA VAL A 194 -6.72 -15.98 -3.35
C VAL A 194 -5.65 -17.06 -3.35
N MET A 195 -4.41 -16.69 -3.62
CA MET A 195 -3.26 -17.61 -3.57
C MET A 195 -2.70 -17.72 -2.16
N ALA A 196 -2.60 -16.59 -1.47
CA ALA A 196 -2.04 -16.54 -0.12
C ALA A 196 -2.63 -15.38 0.69
N VAL A 197 -2.59 -15.53 2.00
CA VAL A 197 -2.95 -14.51 2.97
C VAL A 197 -1.67 -14.01 3.64
N LEU A 198 -1.49 -12.69 3.61
CA LEU A 198 -0.36 -11.97 4.22
C LEU A 198 -0.72 -11.50 5.62
N PRO A 199 0.27 -11.22 6.49
CA PRO A 199 0.02 -10.59 7.78
C PRO A 199 -0.80 -9.31 7.64
N ALA A 200 -1.54 -8.97 8.69
CA ALA A 200 -2.18 -7.66 8.78
C ALA A 200 -1.10 -6.56 8.78
N HIS A 201 -1.34 -5.48 8.05
CA HIS A 201 -0.42 -4.35 7.94
C HIS A 201 -1.15 -3.02 7.85
N LYS A 202 -0.41 -1.94 7.98
CA LYS A 202 -0.92 -0.58 8.09
C LYS A 202 -0.57 0.24 6.84
N THR A 203 -1.35 1.27 6.56
CA THR A 203 -0.99 2.33 5.60
C THR A 203 -0.08 3.36 6.22
N ASP A 204 -0.29 3.69 7.49
CA ASP A 204 0.45 4.69 8.27
C ASP A 204 0.85 4.13 9.64
N GLU A 205 1.87 4.71 10.25
CA GLU A 205 2.39 4.30 11.55
C GLU A 205 1.34 4.38 12.66
N TYR A 206 0.45 5.37 12.59
CA TYR A 206 -0.55 5.65 13.63
C TYR A 206 -1.95 5.11 13.31
N GLU A 207 -2.12 4.44 12.18
CA GLU A 207 -3.39 3.85 11.80
C GLU A 207 -3.53 2.41 12.30
N ARG A 208 -4.74 1.90 12.21
CA ARG A 208 -5.04 0.49 12.50
C ARG A 208 -4.70 -0.38 11.31
N TYR A 209 -4.73 -1.70 11.50
CA TYR A 209 -4.65 -2.64 10.40
C TYR A 209 -5.83 -2.47 9.45
N GLU A 210 -5.52 -2.35 8.18
CA GLU A 210 -6.49 -2.11 7.14
C GLU A 210 -6.56 -3.29 6.16
N PRO A 211 -7.70 -3.45 5.47
CA PRO A 211 -7.84 -4.47 4.46
C PRO A 211 -7.09 -4.11 3.17
N PHE A 212 -6.25 -5.01 2.68
CA PHE A 212 -5.49 -4.86 1.44
C PHE A 212 -5.67 -6.04 0.50
N ILE A 213 -5.71 -5.74 -0.80
CA ILE A 213 -5.60 -6.70 -1.88
C ILE A 213 -4.40 -6.34 -2.77
N TYR A 214 -3.63 -7.35 -3.15
CA TYR A 214 -2.49 -7.24 -4.06
C TYR A 214 -2.83 -7.92 -5.36
N LEU A 215 -2.59 -7.21 -6.46
CA LEU A 215 -2.90 -7.62 -7.81
C LEU A 215 -1.63 -7.63 -8.65
N PRO A 216 -1.51 -8.53 -9.64
CA PRO A 216 -0.39 -8.52 -10.57
C PRO A 216 -0.31 -7.18 -11.31
N SER A 217 0.87 -6.57 -11.31
CA SER A 217 1.16 -5.37 -12.09
C SER A 217 1.83 -5.72 -13.41
N SER A 218 1.53 -4.93 -14.43
CA SER A 218 2.22 -4.95 -15.70
C SER A 218 3.16 -3.76 -15.79
N PRO A 219 4.37 -3.90 -16.35
CA PRO A 219 5.29 -2.78 -16.55
C PRO A 219 4.78 -1.71 -17.53
N LEU A 220 3.57 -1.87 -18.08
CA LEU A 220 2.99 -1.05 -19.14
C LEU A 220 2.27 0.22 -18.69
N THR A 221 2.21 0.53 -17.40
CA THR A 221 1.50 1.71 -16.91
C THR A 221 2.45 2.83 -16.53
N TYR A 222 2.16 4.06 -16.99
CA TYR A 222 3.00 5.26 -16.92
C TYR A 222 3.34 5.80 -15.53
N TRP A 223 2.80 5.21 -14.47
CA TRP A 223 2.90 5.71 -13.10
C TRP A 223 3.56 4.70 -12.18
N HIS A 224 4.65 4.07 -12.65
CA HIS A 224 5.36 3.12 -11.81
C HIS A 224 6.34 3.83 -10.89
N HIS A 225 6.16 3.55 -9.65
CA HIS A 225 7.19 3.70 -8.65
C HIS A 225 8.04 2.43 -8.64
N ILE A 226 9.32 2.58 -8.40
CA ILE A 226 10.25 1.47 -8.22
C ILE A 226 10.76 1.53 -6.80
N ALA A 227 10.39 0.56 -5.98
CA ALA A 227 10.99 0.41 -4.66
C ALA A 227 12.23 -0.47 -4.76
N VAL A 228 13.30 -0.05 -4.09
CA VAL A 228 14.58 -0.78 -4.06
C VAL A 228 14.99 -1.02 -2.61
N ARG A 229 15.39 -2.24 -2.32
CA ARG A 229 16.06 -2.57 -1.06
C ARG A 229 17.56 -2.49 -1.27
N VAL A 230 18.23 -1.72 -0.41
CA VAL A 230 19.67 -1.46 -0.49
C VAL A 230 20.40 -2.22 0.60
N ALA A 231 21.51 -2.83 0.26
CA ALA A 231 22.38 -3.51 1.22
C ALA A 231 22.87 -2.54 2.30
N SER A 232 22.83 -2.95 3.56
CA SER A 232 23.14 -2.07 4.70
C SER A 232 24.53 -1.41 4.62
N ASN A 233 25.52 -2.10 4.02
CA ASN A 233 26.86 -1.55 3.80
C ASN A 233 26.93 -0.52 2.67
N SER A 234 25.91 -0.42 1.84
CA SER A 234 25.85 0.49 0.67
C SER A 234 25.03 1.75 0.95
N ILE A 235 24.30 1.82 2.07
CA ILE A 235 23.43 2.94 2.43
C ILE A 235 24.17 4.26 2.55
N PRO A 236 25.36 4.35 3.23
CA PRO A 236 26.05 5.64 3.33
C PRO A 236 26.35 6.23 1.96
N GLY A 237 25.73 7.39 1.67
CA GLY A 237 25.88 8.11 0.40
C GLY A 237 25.23 7.39 -0.81
N PHE A 238 24.31 6.45 -0.59
CA PHE A 238 23.60 5.76 -1.69
C PHE A 238 22.82 6.74 -2.54
N THR A 239 22.04 7.62 -1.93
CA THR A 239 21.20 8.59 -2.62
C THR A 239 22.03 9.48 -3.55
N GLU A 240 23.11 10.06 -3.06
CA GLU A 240 23.97 10.96 -3.82
C GLU A 240 24.64 10.23 -4.98
N ARG A 241 25.22 9.04 -4.72
CA ARG A 241 25.86 8.23 -5.78
C ARG A 241 24.86 7.81 -6.84
N PHE A 242 23.69 7.30 -6.43
CA PHE A 242 22.65 6.88 -7.35
C PHE A 242 22.17 8.03 -8.23
N MET A 243 21.91 9.19 -7.64
CA MET A 243 21.48 10.39 -8.36
C MET A 243 22.55 10.85 -9.37
N GLN A 244 23.81 10.82 -8.98
CA GLN A 244 24.93 11.20 -9.84
C GLN A 244 25.11 10.21 -11.00
N ASP A 245 25.11 8.90 -10.72
CA ASP A 245 25.36 7.86 -11.70
C ASP A 245 24.21 7.67 -12.70
N MET A 246 22.98 7.94 -12.25
CA MET A 246 21.76 7.83 -13.07
C MET A 246 21.45 9.11 -13.82
N GLN A 247 22.15 10.21 -13.53
CA GLN A 247 21.96 11.46 -14.25
C GLN A 247 22.22 11.27 -15.75
N GLY A 248 21.20 11.53 -16.57
CA GLY A 248 21.25 11.37 -18.03
C GLY A 248 21.06 9.94 -18.55
N LYS A 249 21.09 8.91 -17.70
CA LYS A 249 20.80 7.53 -18.10
C LYS A 249 19.31 7.22 -18.10
N LEU A 250 18.55 7.86 -17.20
CA LEU A 250 17.09 7.75 -17.15
C LEU A 250 16.49 8.76 -18.12
N SER A 251 16.32 8.35 -19.37
CA SER A 251 15.95 9.23 -20.49
C SER A 251 14.51 9.78 -20.45
N ILE A 252 13.66 9.23 -19.60
CA ILE A 252 12.21 9.53 -19.60
C ILE A 252 11.86 10.82 -18.85
N GLY A 253 12.67 11.26 -17.89
CA GLY A 253 12.39 12.50 -17.14
C GLY A 253 13.14 12.62 -15.83
N PRO A 254 12.87 13.67 -15.07
CA PRO A 254 13.39 13.78 -13.72
C PRO A 254 12.83 12.66 -12.85
N TYR A 255 13.63 12.18 -11.93
CA TYR A 255 13.24 11.18 -10.95
C TYR A 255 13.56 11.71 -9.55
N TYR A 256 12.81 11.20 -8.59
CA TYR A 256 13.00 11.50 -7.18
C TYR A 256 13.32 10.20 -6.46
N LEU A 257 14.20 10.27 -5.49
CA LEU A 257 14.58 9.16 -4.64
C LEU A 257 14.25 9.54 -3.18
N TYR A 258 13.42 8.76 -2.55
CA TYR A 258 12.99 8.97 -1.17
C TYR A 258 13.35 7.75 -0.32
N ASP A 259 13.89 7.99 0.86
CA ASP A 259 13.90 6.96 1.90
C ASP A 259 12.48 6.82 2.45
N ILE A 260 11.94 5.60 2.46
CA ILE A 260 10.57 5.34 2.92
C ILE A 260 10.39 5.61 4.42
N ASN A 261 11.47 5.66 5.18
CA ASN A 261 11.46 5.91 6.62
C ASN A 261 11.84 7.35 7.00
N SER A 262 12.08 8.25 6.04
CA SER A 262 12.50 9.64 6.28
C SER A 262 11.32 10.59 6.50
#